data_31b4b27fd10104728b71022dbb0d93e7
#
_entry.id   31b4b27fd10104728b71022dbb0d93e7
#
_cell.length_a   1.000
_cell.length_b   1.000
_cell.length_c   1.000
_cell.angle_alpha   90.00
_cell.angle_beta   90.00
_cell.angle_gamma   90.00
#
_symmetry.space_group_name_H-M   'P 1'
#
loop_
_entity.id
_entity.type
_entity.pdbx_description
1 polymer ?
#
loop_
_entity_poly.entity_id
_entity_poly.type
_entity_poly.pdbx_seq_one_letter_code
_entity_poly.pdbx_strand_id
1 'polypeptide(L)'
;MAKLSRVLTTTILGVVFGGICMLLSEYSFQVPFWPMGVSLLLHHTVMGFAIGASALKINWAAHGILWGVLFSIFLSISVLGRFGGFWAAALIVPIIWAFLIEVFATKVFKQPQ
;
A
#
# COMPACT_ATOMS: atom_id res chain seq x y z
N MET A 1 12.74 -9.16 17.79
CA MET A 1 13.62 -8.98 16.63
C MET A 1 12.94 -9.36 15.34
N ALA A 2 12.27 -10.53 15.28
CA ALA A 2 11.52 -10.92 14.08
C ALA A 2 10.44 -9.91 13.69
N LYS A 3 9.76 -9.34 14.68
CA LYS A 3 8.74 -8.33 14.41
C LYS A 3 9.35 -7.07 13.79
N LEU A 4 10.48 -6.64 14.29
CA LEU A 4 11.17 -5.47 13.75
C LEU A 4 11.62 -5.71 12.31
N SER A 5 12.15 -6.89 12.02
CA SER A 5 12.54 -7.26 10.66
C SER A 5 11.35 -7.23 9.73
N ARG A 6 10.21 -7.75 10.18
CA ARG A 6 8.98 -7.72 9.39
C ARG A 6 8.53 -6.29 9.11
N VAL A 7 8.55 -5.43 10.15
CA VAL A 7 8.15 -4.02 9.98
C VAL A 7 9.05 -3.32 8.97
N LEU A 8 10.36 -3.54 9.07
CA LEU A 8 11.30 -2.94 8.14
C LEU A 8 11.05 -3.42 6.70
N THR A 9 10.85 -4.73 6.53
CA THR A 9 10.61 -5.31 5.21
C THR A 9 9.33 -4.77 4.59
N THR A 10 8.23 -4.75 5.34
CA THR A 10 6.95 -4.27 4.81
C THR A 10 6.96 -2.78 4.56
N THR A 11 7.67 -2.01 5.39
CA THR A 11 7.80 -0.56 5.17
C THR A 11 8.59 -0.27 3.90
N ILE A 12 9.70 -0.98 3.70
CA ILE A 12 10.51 -0.82 2.50
C ILE A 12 9.70 -1.20 1.25
N LEU A 13 8.94 -2.30 1.33
CA LEU A 13 8.07 -2.70 0.23
C LEU A 13 7.00 -1.63 -0.04
N GLY A 14 6.48 -1.00 1.01
CA GLY A 14 5.54 0.10 0.87
C GLY A 14 6.15 1.27 0.12
N VAL A 15 7.41 1.61 0.42
CA VAL A 15 8.12 2.67 -0.28
C VAL A 15 8.29 2.31 -1.75
N VAL A 16 8.72 1.09 -2.04
CA VAL A 16 8.94 0.63 -3.42
C VAL A 16 7.64 0.67 -4.21
N PHE A 17 6.59 0.05 -3.68
CA PHE A 17 5.31 0.01 -4.37
C PHE A 17 4.66 1.39 -4.45
N GLY A 18 4.84 2.21 -3.41
CA GLY A 18 4.37 3.59 -3.43
C GLY A 18 5.04 4.41 -4.51
N GLY A 19 6.35 4.23 -4.67
CA GLY A 19 7.08 4.89 -5.75
C GLY A 19 6.59 4.46 -7.12
N ILE A 20 6.37 3.15 -7.31
CA ILE A 20 5.82 2.64 -8.57
C ILE A 20 4.43 3.22 -8.80
N CYS A 21 3.57 3.22 -7.79
CA CYS A 21 2.23 3.77 -7.90
C CYS A 21 2.25 5.26 -8.25
N MET A 22 3.15 6.01 -7.62
CA MET A 22 3.31 7.44 -7.90
C MET A 22 3.66 7.69 -9.36
N LEU A 23 4.64 6.93 -9.88
CA LEU A 23 5.07 7.09 -11.27
C LEU A 23 3.96 6.67 -12.24
N LEU A 24 3.29 5.57 -11.96
CA LEU A 24 2.18 5.11 -12.81
C LEU A 24 1.04 6.11 -12.81
N SER A 25 0.75 6.72 -11.66
CA SER A 25 -0.32 7.72 -11.55
C SER A 25 0.03 8.98 -12.32
N GLU A 26 1.27 9.44 -12.26
CA GLU A 26 1.70 10.59 -13.06
C GLU A 26 1.54 10.31 -14.53
N TYR A 27 1.95 9.14 -14.96
CA TYR A 27 1.95 8.79 -16.38
C TYR A 27 0.53 8.52 -16.89
N SER A 28 -0.25 7.74 -16.15
CA SER A 28 -1.56 7.26 -16.62
C SER A 28 -2.69 8.25 -16.37
N PHE A 29 -2.65 8.96 -15.25
CA PHE A 29 -3.72 9.87 -14.85
C PHE A 29 -3.26 11.31 -14.74
N GLN A 30 -2.01 11.58 -15.06
CA GLN A 30 -1.43 12.93 -14.99
C GLN A 30 -1.56 13.55 -13.61
N VAL A 31 -1.44 12.72 -12.58
CA VAL A 31 -1.45 13.15 -11.19
C VAL A 31 -0.16 13.92 -10.92
N PRO A 32 -0.22 15.15 -10.41
CA PRO A 32 0.99 15.93 -10.20
C PRO A 32 1.89 15.32 -9.12
N PHE A 33 3.21 15.42 -9.34
CA PHE A 33 4.17 14.89 -8.37
C PHE A 33 3.95 15.51 -6.98
N TRP A 34 3.77 16.79 -6.93
CA TRP A 34 3.54 17.47 -5.66
C TRP A 34 2.20 18.20 -5.72
N PRO A 35 1.34 18.09 -4.71
CA PRO A 35 1.54 17.25 -3.50
C PRO A 35 1.02 15.82 -3.62
N MET A 36 0.25 15.52 -4.65
CA MET A 36 -0.49 14.26 -4.72
C MET A 36 0.42 13.04 -4.89
N GLY A 37 1.44 13.13 -5.76
CA GLY A 37 2.37 12.03 -5.96
C GLY A 37 3.10 11.66 -4.69
N VAL A 38 3.57 12.67 -3.96
CA VAL A 38 4.24 12.46 -2.68
C VAL A 38 3.27 11.86 -1.67
N SER A 39 2.00 12.30 -1.69
CA SER A 39 0.99 11.73 -0.81
C SER A 39 0.76 10.25 -1.09
N LEU A 40 0.77 9.84 -2.36
CA LEU A 40 0.65 8.43 -2.73
C LEU A 40 1.82 7.62 -2.19
N LEU A 41 3.03 8.14 -2.30
CA LEU A 41 4.21 7.47 -1.78
C LEU A 41 4.10 7.28 -0.27
N LEU A 42 3.74 8.34 0.45
CA LEU A 42 3.58 8.27 1.90
C LEU A 42 2.45 7.33 2.30
N HIS A 43 1.35 7.35 1.55
CA HIS A 43 0.22 6.47 1.80
C HIS A 43 0.64 5.00 1.78
N HIS A 44 1.38 4.61 0.74
CA HIS A 44 1.83 3.23 0.63
C HIS A 44 2.90 2.88 1.67
N THR A 45 3.75 3.84 2.03
CA THR A 45 4.75 3.64 3.06
C THR A 45 4.08 3.37 4.42
N VAL A 46 3.08 4.19 4.77
CA VAL A 46 2.32 4.00 6.00
C VAL A 46 1.57 2.68 5.98
N MET A 47 0.99 2.32 4.83
CA MET A 47 0.31 1.04 4.68
C MET A 47 1.25 -0.12 4.94
N GLY A 48 2.46 -0.07 4.39
CA GLY A 48 3.46 -1.11 4.64
C GLY A 48 3.83 -1.20 6.10
N PHE A 49 4.01 -0.06 6.75
CA PHE A 49 4.28 -0.02 8.18
C PHE A 49 3.15 -0.64 8.98
N ALA A 50 1.90 -0.30 8.64
CA ALA A 50 0.73 -0.82 9.34
C ALA A 50 0.64 -2.35 9.21
N ILE A 51 0.90 -2.87 8.02
CA ILE A 51 0.86 -4.31 7.78
C ILE A 51 1.91 -5.01 8.64
N GLY A 52 3.11 -4.46 8.71
CA GLY A 52 4.19 -5.06 9.48
C GLY A 52 3.97 -4.96 10.98
N ALA A 53 3.42 -3.84 11.44
CA ALA A 53 3.23 -3.58 12.87
C ALA A 53 1.94 -4.19 13.42
N SER A 54 1.03 -4.64 12.55
CA SER A 54 -0.27 -5.16 12.99
C SER A 54 -0.12 -6.37 13.91
N ALA A 55 -0.93 -6.39 14.96
CA ALA A 55 -0.97 -7.50 15.92
C ALA A 55 -2.10 -8.49 15.62
N LEU A 56 -2.82 -8.30 14.53
CA LEU A 56 -3.91 -9.21 14.17
C LEU A 56 -3.37 -10.58 13.79
N LYS A 57 -3.98 -11.61 14.37
CA LYS A 57 -3.58 -13.00 14.15
C LYS A 57 -4.56 -13.69 13.21
N ILE A 58 -4.57 -13.26 11.96
CA ILE A 58 -5.45 -13.84 10.95
C ILE A 58 -4.61 -14.34 9.79
N ASN A 59 -5.27 -15.04 8.86
CA ASN A 59 -4.60 -15.59 7.69
C ASN A 59 -3.85 -14.45 6.95
N TRP A 60 -2.65 -14.76 6.46
CA TRP A 60 -1.81 -13.74 5.84
C TRP A 60 -2.49 -13.06 4.64
N ALA A 61 -3.23 -13.83 3.84
CA ALA A 61 -3.93 -13.26 2.68
C ALA A 61 -5.06 -12.34 3.13
N ALA A 62 -5.85 -12.77 4.11
CA ALA A 62 -6.93 -11.94 4.66
C ALA A 62 -6.37 -10.69 5.32
N HIS A 63 -5.23 -10.80 5.98
CA HIS A 63 -4.57 -9.66 6.64
C HIS A 63 -4.16 -8.59 5.61
N GLY A 64 -3.54 -9.02 4.51
CA GLY A 64 -3.15 -8.09 3.46
C GLY A 64 -4.35 -7.43 2.80
N ILE A 65 -5.39 -8.21 2.52
CA ILE A 65 -6.61 -7.68 1.92
C ILE A 65 -7.29 -6.69 2.85
N LEU A 66 -7.36 -7.00 4.15
CA LEU A 66 -7.98 -6.11 5.13
C LEU A 66 -7.31 -4.74 5.14
N TRP A 67 -5.99 -4.70 5.26
CA TRP A 67 -5.26 -3.44 5.29
C TRP A 67 -5.35 -2.71 3.95
N GLY A 68 -5.32 -3.47 2.85
CA GLY A 68 -5.48 -2.88 1.52
C GLY A 68 -6.83 -2.20 1.36
N VAL A 69 -7.90 -2.84 1.81
CA VAL A 69 -9.25 -2.26 1.72
C VAL A 69 -9.34 -0.99 2.55
N LEU A 70 -8.85 -1.02 3.78
CA LEU A 70 -8.90 0.16 4.65
C LEU A 70 -8.18 1.35 4.02
N PHE A 71 -6.95 1.15 3.54
CA PHE A 71 -6.18 2.24 2.98
C PHE A 71 -6.72 2.67 1.61
N SER A 72 -7.25 1.72 0.82
CA SER A 72 -7.77 2.08 -0.50
C SER A 72 -9.05 2.91 -0.40
N ILE A 73 -9.90 2.64 0.59
CA ILE A 73 -11.11 3.44 0.80
C ILE A 73 -10.73 4.89 1.10
N PHE A 74 -9.78 5.11 2.01
CA PHE A 74 -9.33 6.46 2.33
C PHE A 74 -8.76 7.17 1.12
N LEU A 75 -7.91 6.50 0.35
CA LEU A 75 -7.31 7.09 -0.84
C LEU A 75 -8.36 7.41 -1.89
N SER A 76 -9.29 6.48 -2.13
CA SER A 76 -10.32 6.66 -3.15
C SER A 76 -11.21 7.86 -2.82
N ILE A 77 -11.62 8.00 -1.57
CA ILE A 77 -12.45 9.12 -1.14
C ILE A 77 -11.69 10.44 -1.34
N SER A 78 -10.40 10.45 -1.02
CA SER A 78 -9.61 11.68 -1.10
C SER A 78 -9.42 12.17 -2.53
N VAL A 79 -9.54 11.31 -3.53
CA VAL A 79 -9.38 11.69 -4.93
C VAL A 79 -10.69 11.62 -5.71
N LEU A 80 -11.80 11.36 -5.03
CA LEU A 80 -13.10 11.28 -5.69
C LEU A 80 -13.45 12.62 -6.36
N GLY A 81 -13.80 12.54 -7.65
CA GLY A 81 -14.10 13.75 -8.41
C GLY A 81 -12.88 14.49 -8.91
N ARG A 82 -11.69 13.94 -8.71
CA ARG A 82 -10.43 14.54 -9.16
C ARG A 82 -9.68 13.54 -10.03
N PHE A 83 -8.88 14.04 -10.95
CA PHE A 83 -8.04 13.20 -11.82
C PHE A 83 -8.84 12.14 -12.60
N GLY A 84 -10.05 12.50 -13.05
CA GLY A 84 -10.88 11.61 -13.88
C GLY A 84 -11.21 10.31 -13.15
N GLY A 85 -10.94 9.17 -13.79
CA GLY A 85 -11.26 7.86 -13.21
C GLY A 85 -10.26 7.36 -12.19
N PHE A 86 -9.36 8.20 -11.72
CA PHE A 86 -8.32 7.77 -10.78
C PHE A 86 -8.90 7.19 -9.48
N TRP A 87 -10.10 7.63 -9.08
CA TRP A 87 -10.73 7.10 -7.87
C TRP A 87 -10.90 5.57 -7.91
N ALA A 88 -11.21 5.03 -9.09
CA ALA A 88 -11.38 3.59 -9.24
C ALA A 88 -10.04 2.87 -9.09
N ALA A 89 -8.99 3.40 -9.69
CA ALA A 89 -7.65 2.85 -9.52
C ALA A 89 -7.21 2.96 -8.07
N ALA A 90 -7.52 4.08 -7.42
CA ALA A 90 -7.18 4.30 -6.02
C ALA A 90 -7.92 3.34 -5.09
N LEU A 91 -9.06 2.81 -5.52
CA LEU A 91 -9.80 1.83 -4.74
C LEU A 91 -9.20 0.42 -4.88
N ILE A 92 -8.77 0.06 -6.08
CA ILE A 92 -8.34 -1.30 -6.39
C ILE A 92 -6.84 -1.52 -6.18
N VAL A 93 -6.01 -0.61 -6.65
CA VAL A 93 -4.56 -0.79 -6.70
C VAL A 93 -3.94 -0.97 -5.30
N PRO A 94 -4.31 -0.20 -4.26
CA PRO A 94 -3.73 -0.42 -2.94
C PRO A 94 -4.03 -1.80 -2.37
N ILE A 95 -5.18 -2.37 -2.70
CA ILE A 95 -5.51 -3.73 -2.26
C ILE A 95 -4.51 -4.71 -2.85
N ILE A 96 -4.20 -4.56 -4.13
CA ILE A 96 -3.21 -5.41 -4.82
C ILE A 96 -1.84 -5.23 -4.18
N TRP A 97 -1.42 -3.98 -3.95
CA TRP A 97 -0.11 -3.71 -3.36
C TRP A 97 -0.01 -4.26 -1.93
N ALA A 98 -1.07 -4.10 -1.12
CA ALA A 98 -1.08 -4.61 0.24
C ALA A 98 -0.98 -6.14 0.25
N PHE A 99 -1.70 -6.79 -0.65
CA PHE A 99 -1.63 -8.24 -0.78
C PHE A 99 -0.21 -8.67 -1.16
N LEU A 100 0.41 -7.97 -2.12
CA LEU A 100 1.78 -8.28 -2.53
C LEU A 100 2.78 -8.05 -1.41
N ILE A 101 2.61 -6.98 -0.63
CA ILE A 101 3.48 -6.74 0.53
C ILE A 101 3.39 -7.93 1.49
N GLU A 102 2.19 -8.40 1.75
CA GLU A 102 2.00 -9.54 2.64
C GLU A 102 2.61 -10.81 2.06
N VAL A 103 2.44 -11.05 0.76
CA VAL A 103 3.03 -12.21 0.09
C VAL A 103 4.55 -12.18 0.22
N PHE A 104 5.17 -11.04 -0.09
CA PHE A 104 6.62 -10.95 -0.02
C PHE A 104 7.12 -11.11 1.41
N ALA A 105 6.47 -10.46 2.38
CA ALA A 105 6.93 -10.56 3.77
C ALA A 105 6.75 -11.96 4.33
N THR A 106 5.62 -12.60 4.05
CA THR A 106 5.28 -13.88 4.66
C THR A 106 5.87 -15.07 3.89
N LYS A 107 5.80 -15.05 2.57
CA LYS A 107 6.15 -16.21 1.74
C LYS A 107 7.55 -16.11 1.15
N VAL A 108 7.97 -14.94 0.69
CA VAL A 108 9.28 -14.79 0.06
C VAL A 108 10.37 -14.58 1.10
N PHE A 109 10.17 -13.63 2.00
CA PHE A 109 11.16 -13.33 3.04
C PHE A 109 10.92 -14.13 4.32
N LYS A 110 9.82 -14.88 4.38
CA LYS A 110 9.51 -15.78 5.50
C LYS A 110 9.52 -15.05 6.84
N GLN A 111 8.86 -13.90 6.87
CA GLN A 111 8.71 -13.09 8.08
C GLN A 111 7.22 -13.00 8.42
N PRO A 112 6.59 -14.09 8.89
CA PRO A 112 5.16 -14.09 9.16
C PRO A 112 4.80 -13.16 10.32
N GLN A 113 3.52 -12.77 10.30
CA GLN A 113 2.99 -11.90 11.35
C GLN A 113 2.95 -12.54 12.75
#